data_26e75c1a5d0c728afd29fbdf55ec63c2
#
_entry.id   26e75c1a5d0c728afd29fbdf55ec63c2
#
_cell.length_a   1.000
_cell.length_b   1.000
_cell.length_c   1.000
_cell.angle_alpha   90.00
_cell.angle_beta   90.00
_cell.angle_gamma   90.00
#
_symmetry.space_group_name_H-M   'P 1'
#
loop_
_entity.id
_entity.type
_entity.pdbx_description
1 polymer ?
#
loop_
_entity_poly.entity_id
_entity_poly.type
_entity_poly.pdbx_seq_one_letter_code
_entity_poly.pdbx_strand_id
1 'polypeptide(L)'
;VTGDGAVFLLRDLGQEALLAARARLRSFQVEIAEEPFKSGGLEYPAGSWIVPRQEGVRKALEEVARDLALEFRGAAATPVARHAAPLPRLGLFVPWADTDMMGWVRLVLDREKVPYTYLRDEDIRAGHLKEKVDVIVYGPFSRLELAGQIHGIAPTEGPIPFKKTAASPNLGAPVSSEDITGGPGYVGLEALRQFVTDGGVFLTLGGGSSLVLDGGFVRGMRRAPDGTAFTPGTELRLRNERPGHPVWYGYGADASVFRINQHVYDLPVRWDTMAYCTSCLEGPVDRRPVVATWGGPGPMVVSGGMRGEKALDGRPAILDFPLGAGHVIAYNFSPIHRDMNRSDHRFLWNAILNWAFLAKP
;
A
#
# COMPACT_ATOMS: atom_id res chain seq x y z
N VAL A 1 -19.18 22.68 0.17
CA VAL A 1 -18.22 23.55 0.90
C VAL A 1 -19.02 24.59 1.66
N THR A 2 -18.85 24.67 2.96
CA THR A 2 -19.55 25.60 3.85
C THR A 2 -18.58 26.58 4.51
N GLY A 3 -19.02 27.81 4.71
CA GLY A 3 -18.21 28.88 5.31
C GLY A 3 -17.07 29.35 4.41
N ASP A 4 -16.28 30.25 4.94
CA ASP A 4 -15.07 30.81 4.31
C ASP A 4 -13.97 30.93 5.37
N GLY A 5 -12.71 31.03 4.95
CA GLY A 5 -11.60 31.14 5.90
C GLY A 5 -10.23 31.10 5.24
N ALA A 6 -9.20 31.07 6.08
CA ALA A 6 -7.80 30.95 5.64
C ALA A 6 -7.48 29.53 5.15
N VAL A 7 -8.25 28.53 5.61
CA VAL A 7 -8.13 27.13 5.24
C VAL A 7 -9.50 26.50 5.04
N PHE A 8 -9.53 25.39 4.30
CA PHE A 8 -10.70 24.51 4.21
C PHE A 8 -10.33 23.15 4.84
N LEU A 9 -11.19 22.69 5.75
CA LEU A 9 -10.98 21.49 6.53
C LEU A 9 -11.88 20.36 6.02
N LEU A 10 -11.34 19.16 5.88
CA LEU A 10 -12.09 17.94 5.66
C LEU A 10 -11.79 16.96 6.80
N ARG A 11 -12.84 16.50 7.49
CA ARG A 11 -12.69 15.49 8.53
C ARG A 11 -12.38 14.13 7.91
N ASP A 12 -11.35 13.46 8.41
CA ASP A 12 -11.12 12.06 8.06
C ASP A 12 -12.03 11.15 8.91
N LEU A 13 -13.03 10.61 8.25
CA LEU A 13 -14.00 9.64 8.82
C LEU A 13 -13.93 8.29 8.12
N GLY A 14 -12.77 7.97 7.48
CA GLY A 14 -12.57 6.74 6.74
C GLY A 14 -13.16 6.76 5.32
N GLN A 15 -13.42 7.93 4.73
CA GLN A 15 -13.98 8.02 3.38
C GLN A 15 -13.03 7.37 2.34
N GLU A 16 -13.58 6.49 1.51
CA GLU A 16 -12.83 5.81 0.44
C GLU A 16 -12.30 6.79 -0.61
N ALA A 17 -13.04 7.85 -0.90
CA ALA A 17 -12.80 8.76 -2.02
C ALA A 17 -11.59 9.71 -1.86
N LEU A 18 -10.81 9.63 -0.76
CA LEU A 18 -9.77 10.62 -0.50
C LEU A 18 -8.62 10.58 -1.53
N LEU A 19 -8.26 9.41 -2.04
CA LEU A 19 -7.22 9.33 -3.08
C LEU A 19 -7.73 9.97 -4.40
N ALA A 20 -8.97 9.71 -4.80
CA ALA A 20 -9.61 10.35 -5.94
C ALA A 20 -9.71 11.87 -5.76
N ALA A 21 -10.09 12.32 -4.56
CA ALA A 21 -10.13 13.74 -4.23
C ALA A 21 -8.74 14.39 -4.37
N ARG A 22 -7.69 13.74 -3.84
CA ARG A 22 -6.32 14.24 -3.95
C ARG A 22 -5.84 14.31 -5.40
N ALA A 23 -6.17 13.31 -6.21
CA ALA A 23 -5.84 13.31 -7.64
C ALA A 23 -6.49 14.48 -8.40
N ARG A 24 -7.75 14.81 -8.08
CA ARG A 24 -8.44 15.97 -8.66
C ARG A 24 -7.87 17.29 -8.16
N LEU A 25 -7.39 17.34 -6.93
CA LEU A 25 -6.77 18.52 -6.31
C LEU A 25 -5.24 18.57 -6.49
N ARG A 26 -4.68 17.85 -7.47
CA ARG A 26 -3.23 17.72 -7.65
C ARG A 26 -2.47 19.04 -7.85
N SER A 27 -3.12 20.08 -8.36
CA SER A 27 -2.56 21.42 -8.56
C SER A 27 -2.61 22.30 -7.31
N PHE A 28 -3.26 21.84 -6.25
CA PHE A 28 -3.41 22.59 -5.00
C PHE A 28 -2.59 21.96 -3.88
N GLN A 29 -2.15 22.80 -2.96
CA GLN A 29 -1.55 22.33 -1.71
C GLN A 29 -2.63 21.72 -0.84
N VAL A 30 -2.33 20.54 -0.30
CA VAL A 30 -3.12 19.84 0.69
C VAL A 30 -2.17 19.40 1.78
N GLU A 31 -2.56 19.62 3.02
CA GLU A 31 -1.82 19.17 4.21
C GLU A 31 -2.69 18.19 4.99
N ILE A 32 -2.06 17.28 5.72
CA ILE A 32 -2.73 16.28 6.56
C ILE A 32 -2.33 16.52 8.01
N ALA A 33 -3.32 16.56 8.91
CA ALA A 33 -3.10 16.68 10.34
C ALA A 33 -2.49 15.39 10.92
N GLU A 34 -1.43 15.52 11.71
CA GLU A 34 -0.72 14.40 12.35
C GLU A 34 -1.35 14.01 13.69
N GLU A 35 -2.15 14.90 14.28
CA GLU A 35 -2.82 14.71 15.54
C GLU A 35 -4.26 15.26 15.49
N PRO A 36 -5.16 14.81 16.38
CA PRO A 36 -6.52 15.34 16.46
C PRO A 36 -6.53 16.81 16.88
N PHE A 37 -7.47 17.57 16.32
CA PHE A 37 -7.68 18.98 16.69
C PHE A 37 -9.16 19.35 16.68
N LYS A 38 -9.49 20.52 17.20
CA LYS A 38 -10.87 21.06 17.20
C LYS A 38 -10.94 22.36 16.40
N SER A 39 -11.99 22.50 15.59
CA SER A 39 -12.29 23.73 14.85
C SER A 39 -13.80 23.87 14.65
N GLY A 40 -14.34 25.07 14.86
CA GLY A 40 -15.77 25.34 14.65
C GLY A 40 -16.71 24.43 15.45
N GLY A 41 -16.32 23.99 16.66
CA GLY A 41 -17.11 23.07 17.51
C GLY A 41 -17.06 21.61 17.08
N LEU A 42 -16.30 21.27 16.04
CA LEU A 42 -16.10 19.89 15.59
C LEU A 42 -14.71 19.38 15.94
N GLU A 43 -14.62 18.08 16.17
CA GLU A 43 -13.36 17.37 16.31
C GLU A 43 -12.92 16.79 14.95
N TYR A 44 -11.64 17.00 14.60
CA TYR A 44 -10.98 16.52 13.40
C TYR A 44 -9.92 15.51 13.84
N PRO A 45 -10.05 14.23 13.52
CA PRO A 45 -9.03 13.23 13.85
C PRO A 45 -7.75 13.44 13.07
N ALA A 46 -6.66 12.79 13.49
CA ALA A 46 -5.45 12.65 12.66
C ALA A 46 -5.83 12.08 11.28
N GLY A 47 -5.16 12.52 10.23
CA GLY A 47 -5.54 12.20 8.84
C GLY A 47 -6.49 13.23 8.20
N SER A 48 -7.10 14.13 8.98
CA SER A 48 -7.96 15.19 8.45
C SER A 48 -7.17 16.16 7.57
N TRP A 49 -7.80 16.63 6.50
CA TRP A 49 -7.13 17.52 5.55
C TRP A 49 -7.27 18.99 5.95
N ILE A 50 -6.21 19.71 5.71
CA ILE A 50 -6.11 21.17 5.83
C ILE A 50 -5.69 21.69 4.46
N VAL A 51 -6.61 22.34 3.76
CA VAL A 51 -6.37 22.87 2.41
C VAL A 51 -6.21 24.39 2.53
N PRO A 52 -5.00 24.94 2.39
CA PRO A 52 -4.81 26.37 2.44
C PRO A 52 -5.62 27.09 1.35
N ARG A 53 -6.04 28.32 1.64
CA ARG A 53 -6.69 29.18 0.65
C ARG A 53 -5.70 29.48 -0.47
N GLN A 54 -6.08 29.17 -1.70
CA GLN A 54 -5.31 29.38 -2.92
C GLN A 54 -6.28 29.85 -4.00
N GLU A 55 -5.76 30.51 -5.03
CA GLU A 55 -6.58 30.93 -6.16
C GLU A 55 -7.28 29.74 -6.81
N GLY A 56 -8.59 29.82 -7.02
CA GLY A 56 -9.40 28.75 -7.63
C GLY A 56 -9.71 27.54 -6.74
N VAL A 57 -9.08 27.39 -5.56
CA VAL A 57 -9.23 26.19 -4.72
C VAL A 57 -10.68 25.97 -4.29
N ARG A 58 -11.42 27.03 -3.91
CA ARG A 58 -12.82 26.90 -3.47
C ARG A 58 -13.68 26.23 -4.52
N LYS A 59 -13.59 26.68 -5.78
CA LYS A 59 -14.35 26.09 -6.89
C LYS A 59 -13.98 24.60 -7.08
N ALA A 60 -12.70 24.28 -7.05
CA ALA A 60 -12.23 22.89 -7.14
C ALA A 60 -12.77 22.03 -5.99
N LEU A 61 -12.78 22.55 -4.75
CA LEU A 61 -13.36 21.86 -3.60
C LEU A 61 -14.87 21.66 -3.71
N GLU A 62 -15.60 22.63 -4.27
CA GLU A 62 -17.05 22.50 -4.51
C GLU A 62 -17.36 21.40 -5.54
N GLU A 63 -16.56 21.29 -6.59
CA GLU A 63 -16.66 20.22 -7.59
C GLU A 63 -16.35 18.85 -6.97
N VAL A 64 -15.25 18.74 -6.23
CA VAL A 64 -14.84 17.51 -5.54
C VAL A 64 -15.87 17.11 -4.49
N ALA A 65 -16.37 18.06 -3.69
CA ALA A 65 -17.38 17.81 -2.66
C ALA A 65 -18.68 17.26 -3.25
N ARG A 66 -19.15 17.85 -4.34
CA ARG A 66 -20.36 17.40 -5.03
C ARG A 66 -20.19 16.00 -5.64
N ASP A 67 -19.10 15.77 -6.34
CA ASP A 67 -18.91 14.55 -7.14
C ASP A 67 -18.51 13.34 -6.28
N LEU A 68 -17.83 13.57 -5.16
CA LEU A 68 -17.32 12.52 -4.26
C LEU A 68 -18.03 12.49 -2.90
N ALA A 69 -19.11 13.25 -2.73
CA ALA A 69 -19.86 13.35 -1.47
C ALA A 69 -18.97 13.71 -0.25
N LEU A 70 -18.02 14.63 -0.43
CA LEU A 70 -17.12 15.09 0.62
C LEU A 70 -17.57 16.44 1.16
N GLU A 71 -17.29 16.69 2.45
CA GLU A 71 -17.66 17.92 3.12
C GLU A 71 -16.43 18.73 3.53
N PHE A 72 -16.28 19.93 2.96
CA PHE A 72 -15.23 20.88 3.33
C PHE A 72 -15.84 22.06 4.09
N ARG A 73 -15.15 22.53 5.15
CA ARG A 73 -15.56 23.66 5.97
C ARG A 73 -14.47 24.70 6.02
N GLY A 74 -14.82 25.95 5.69
CA GLY A 74 -13.94 27.10 5.85
C GLY A 74 -13.65 27.35 7.33
N ALA A 75 -12.39 27.62 7.66
CA ALA A 75 -11.95 27.88 9.03
C ALA A 75 -10.80 28.91 9.05
N ALA A 76 -10.56 29.50 10.22
CA ALA A 76 -9.34 30.22 10.49
C ALA A 76 -8.14 29.27 10.47
N ALA A 77 -6.92 29.81 10.46
CA ALA A 77 -5.71 28.99 10.54
C ALA A 77 -5.72 28.06 11.79
N THR A 78 -5.32 26.82 11.60
CA THR A 78 -5.35 25.79 12.65
C THR A 78 -3.91 25.52 13.12
N PRO A 79 -3.57 25.78 14.40
CA PRO A 79 -2.27 25.44 14.95
C PRO A 79 -2.22 23.95 15.33
N VAL A 80 -1.94 23.08 14.35
CA VAL A 80 -1.81 21.63 14.55
C VAL A 80 -0.59 21.14 13.79
N ALA A 81 0.10 20.14 14.33
CA ALA A 81 1.15 19.43 13.62
C ALA A 81 0.59 18.81 12.33
N ARG A 82 1.25 19.07 11.23
CA ARG A 82 0.78 18.65 9.90
C ARG A 82 1.91 18.52 8.91
N HIS A 83 1.71 17.73 7.89
CA HIS A 83 2.64 17.57 6.79
C HIS A 83 1.95 17.77 5.44
N ALA A 84 2.75 18.12 4.44
CA ALA A 84 2.27 18.22 3.07
C ALA A 84 1.92 16.85 2.50
N ALA A 85 0.83 16.76 1.74
CA ALA A 85 0.37 15.56 1.07
C ALA A 85 0.43 15.72 -0.46
N PRO A 86 1.62 15.80 -1.07
CA PRO A 86 1.74 15.84 -2.52
C PRO A 86 1.24 14.52 -3.11
N LEU A 87 0.53 14.60 -4.25
CA LEU A 87 0.18 13.40 -5.00
C LEU A 87 1.48 12.79 -5.56
N PRO A 88 1.79 11.50 -5.27
CA PRO A 88 2.99 10.87 -5.82
C PRO A 88 2.85 10.60 -7.32
N ARG A 89 3.99 10.48 -7.99
CA ARG A 89 4.05 9.75 -9.25
C ARG A 89 3.92 8.27 -8.91
N LEU A 90 2.73 7.73 -9.14
CA LEU A 90 2.38 6.35 -8.76
C LEU A 90 2.82 5.38 -9.86
N GLY A 91 3.57 4.34 -9.51
CA GLY A 91 3.90 3.19 -10.34
C GLY A 91 3.05 1.98 -9.95
N LEU A 92 2.53 1.28 -10.93
CA LEU A 92 1.84 0.01 -10.75
C LEU A 92 2.68 -1.07 -11.39
N PHE A 93 3.42 -1.85 -10.58
CA PHE A 93 4.24 -2.94 -11.08
C PHE A 93 3.39 -4.19 -11.29
N VAL A 94 3.21 -4.58 -12.53
CA VAL A 94 2.40 -5.72 -12.96
C VAL A 94 3.29 -6.72 -13.69
N PRO A 95 3.78 -7.78 -13.04
CA PRO A 95 4.64 -8.79 -13.67
C PRO A 95 3.86 -9.57 -14.73
N TRP A 96 4.57 -10.06 -15.74
CA TRP A 96 3.96 -10.90 -16.77
C TRP A 96 3.45 -12.23 -16.23
N ALA A 97 4.07 -12.74 -15.19
CA ALA A 97 3.72 -14.03 -14.59
C ALA A 97 2.35 -14.05 -13.86
N ASP A 98 1.84 -12.90 -13.39
CA ASP A 98 0.51 -12.80 -12.77
C ASP A 98 -0.05 -11.38 -12.99
N THR A 99 -0.94 -11.25 -13.96
CA THR A 99 -1.57 -9.97 -14.31
C THR A 99 -2.99 -9.84 -13.75
N ASP A 100 -3.63 -10.94 -13.36
CA ASP A 100 -5.05 -11.01 -13.03
C ASP A 100 -5.37 -10.19 -11.76
N MET A 101 -4.69 -10.47 -10.69
CA MET A 101 -4.98 -9.80 -9.42
C MET A 101 -4.61 -8.31 -9.44
N MET A 102 -3.56 -7.94 -10.16
CA MET A 102 -3.20 -6.53 -10.37
C MET A 102 -4.20 -5.79 -11.25
N GLY A 103 -4.96 -6.50 -12.08
CA GLY A 103 -6.06 -5.95 -12.87
C GLY A 103 -7.14 -5.30 -11.99
N TRP A 104 -7.39 -5.82 -10.81
CA TRP A 104 -8.34 -5.22 -9.86
C TRP A 104 -7.83 -3.92 -9.24
N VAL A 105 -6.54 -3.85 -8.91
CA VAL A 105 -5.90 -2.60 -8.45
C VAL A 105 -6.00 -1.54 -9.54
N ARG A 106 -5.67 -1.93 -10.78
CA ARG A 106 -5.79 -1.06 -11.94
C ARG A 106 -7.21 -0.57 -12.17
N LEU A 107 -8.20 -1.49 -12.11
CA LEU A 107 -9.62 -1.14 -12.29
C LEU A 107 -10.07 -0.05 -11.30
N VAL A 108 -9.68 -0.17 -10.04
CA VAL A 108 -10.03 0.83 -9.02
C VAL A 108 -9.36 2.17 -9.32
N LEU A 109 -8.07 2.18 -9.64
CA LEU A 109 -7.35 3.41 -9.98
C LEU A 109 -7.93 4.10 -11.22
N ASP A 110 -8.29 3.33 -12.27
CA ASP A 110 -8.93 3.83 -13.49
C ASP A 110 -10.31 4.43 -13.17
N ARG A 111 -11.12 3.75 -12.37
CA ARG A 111 -12.44 4.23 -11.94
C ARG A 111 -12.35 5.53 -11.14
N GLU A 112 -11.42 5.59 -10.21
CA GLU A 112 -11.17 6.76 -9.36
C GLU A 112 -10.40 7.88 -10.10
N LYS A 113 -9.99 7.63 -11.34
CA LYS A 113 -9.21 8.57 -12.20
C LYS A 113 -7.89 8.99 -11.53
N VAL A 114 -7.27 8.09 -10.81
CA VAL A 114 -5.95 8.27 -10.20
C VAL A 114 -4.89 7.95 -11.24
N PRO A 115 -4.02 8.89 -11.62
CA PRO A 115 -2.98 8.63 -12.62
C PRO A 115 -1.90 7.69 -12.06
N TYR A 116 -1.42 6.78 -12.91
CA TYR A 116 -0.31 5.89 -12.59
C TYR A 116 0.51 5.56 -13.83
N THR A 117 1.76 5.17 -13.61
CA THR A 117 2.64 4.59 -14.63
C THR A 117 2.55 3.07 -14.55
N TYR A 118 2.27 2.44 -15.67
CA TYR A 118 2.24 0.97 -15.77
C TYR A 118 3.66 0.46 -15.95
N LEU A 119 4.17 -0.33 -15.01
CA LEU A 119 5.52 -0.87 -14.99
C LEU A 119 5.47 -2.39 -15.22
N ARG A 120 6.35 -2.87 -16.06
CA ARG A 120 6.55 -4.29 -16.37
C ARG A 120 7.92 -4.78 -15.88
N ASP A 121 8.15 -6.07 -15.97
CA ASP A 121 9.42 -6.70 -15.60
C ASP A 121 10.61 -6.03 -16.29
N GLU A 122 10.44 -5.62 -17.55
CA GLU A 122 11.46 -4.91 -18.34
C GLU A 122 11.77 -3.52 -17.76
N ASP A 123 10.76 -2.79 -17.33
CA ASP A 123 10.93 -1.47 -16.71
C ASP A 123 11.66 -1.57 -15.39
N ILE A 124 11.38 -2.62 -14.61
CA ILE A 124 12.04 -2.88 -13.34
C ILE A 124 13.51 -3.26 -13.57
N ARG A 125 13.78 -4.16 -14.55
CA ARG A 125 15.17 -4.51 -14.93
C ARG A 125 15.97 -3.32 -15.43
N ALA A 126 15.33 -2.40 -16.15
CA ALA A 126 15.98 -1.19 -16.66
C ALA A 126 16.43 -0.23 -15.55
N GLY A 127 15.83 -0.32 -14.37
CA GLY A 127 16.16 0.54 -13.23
C GLY A 127 15.72 2.01 -13.40
N HIS A 128 16.44 2.92 -12.75
CA HIS A 128 16.13 4.36 -12.74
C HIS A 128 14.69 4.65 -12.30
N LEU A 129 14.18 3.84 -11.38
CA LEU A 129 12.77 3.87 -10.99
C LEU A 129 12.39 5.18 -10.27
N LYS A 130 13.29 5.74 -9.45
CA LYS A 130 13.06 6.99 -8.73
C LYS A 130 12.92 8.21 -9.64
N GLU A 131 13.49 8.16 -10.83
CA GLU A 131 13.30 9.20 -11.84
C GLU A 131 11.88 9.19 -12.42
N LYS A 132 11.23 8.02 -12.45
CA LYS A 132 9.90 7.79 -13.04
C LYS A 132 8.77 7.91 -12.03
N VAL A 133 8.94 7.34 -10.83
CA VAL A 133 7.88 7.18 -9.83
C VAL A 133 8.38 7.45 -8.41
N ASP A 134 7.47 7.76 -7.50
CA ASP A 134 7.73 7.99 -6.08
C ASP A 134 7.21 6.85 -5.20
N VAL A 135 6.12 6.22 -5.64
CA VAL A 135 5.48 5.09 -4.96
C VAL A 135 5.29 3.97 -5.97
N ILE A 136 5.64 2.74 -5.62
CA ILE A 136 5.35 1.55 -6.42
C ILE A 136 4.39 0.65 -5.63
N VAL A 137 3.30 0.22 -6.27
CA VAL A 137 2.35 -0.79 -5.75
C VAL A 137 2.61 -2.10 -6.47
N TYR A 138 2.73 -3.20 -5.70
CA TYR A 138 3.02 -4.54 -6.18
C TYR A 138 2.18 -5.61 -5.47
N GLY A 139 1.62 -6.55 -6.21
CA GLY A 139 0.65 -7.52 -5.73
C GLY A 139 -0.77 -6.95 -5.84
N PRO A 140 -1.78 -7.63 -5.30
CA PRO A 140 -1.72 -8.89 -4.56
C PRO A 140 -1.59 -10.10 -5.50
N PHE A 141 -0.92 -11.16 -5.04
CA PHE A 141 -0.88 -12.44 -5.75
C PHE A 141 -1.40 -13.54 -4.84
N SER A 142 -2.12 -14.51 -5.40
CA SER A 142 -2.68 -15.62 -4.63
C SER A 142 -1.89 -16.92 -4.81
N ARG A 143 -1.13 -17.05 -5.89
CA ARG A 143 -0.43 -18.29 -6.25
C ARG A 143 0.98 -18.09 -6.77
N LEU A 144 1.41 -16.86 -6.98
CA LEU A 144 2.76 -16.56 -7.47
C LEU A 144 3.75 -16.61 -6.31
N GLU A 145 4.46 -17.73 -6.19
CA GLU A 145 5.51 -17.92 -5.20
C GLU A 145 6.75 -17.07 -5.49
N LEU A 146 7.63 -16.90 -4.50
CA LEU A 146 8.81 -16.04 -4.59
C LEU A 146 9.66 -16.30 -5.84
N ALA A 147 9.92 -17.57 -6.19
CA ALA A 147 10.68 -17.91 -7.37
C ALA A 147 10.02 -17.38 -8.67
N GLY A 148 8.70 -17.51 -8.76
CA GLY A 148 7.94 -16.96 -9.89
C GLY A 148 7.92 -15.44 -9.92
N GLN A 149 7.92 -14.79 -8.75
CA GLN A 149 8.01 -13.32 -8.66
C GLN A 149 9.37 -12.79 -9.12
N ILE A 150 10.45 -13.56 -8.92
CA ILE A 150 11.81 -13.20 -9.32
C ILE A 150 12.07 -13.58 -10.80
N HIS A 151 11.76 -14.81 -11.16
CA HIS A 151 12.15 -15.37 -12.45
C HIS A 151 11.07 -15.25 -13.55
N GLY A 152 9.82 -14.94 -13.15
CA GLY A 152 8.71 -14.75 -14.07
C GLY A 152 8.35 -16.00 -14.87
N ILE A 153 7.94 -15.82 -16.11
CA ILE A 153 7.63 -16.89 -17.05
C ILE A 153 8.93 -17.52 -17.51
N ALA A 154 9.03 -18.86 -17.41
CA ALA A 154 10.23 -19.57 -17.86
C ALA A 154 10.49 -19.33 -19.35
N PRO A 155 11.75 -19.09 -19.75
CA PRO A 155 12.10 -18.96 -21.17
C PRO A 155 11.80 -20.27 -21.91
N THR A 156 11.34 -20.13 -23.15
CA THR A 156 11.06 -21.23 -24.09
C THR A 156 12.10 -21.22 -25.22
N GLU A 157 11.93 -22.04 -26.25
CA GLU A 157 12.81 -22.09 -27.41
C GLU A 157 12.82 -20.81 -28.25
N GLY A 158 11.96 -19.86 -27.94
CA GLY A 158 11.90 -18.55 -28.59
C GLY A 158 11.13 -17.55 -27.74
N PRO A 159 11.09 -16.28 -28.14
CA PRO A 159 10.36 -15.25 -27.44
C PRO A 159 8.84 -15.51 -27.47
N ILE A 160 8.17 -15.18 -26.41
CA ILE A 160 6.71 -15.18 -26.30
C ILE A 160 6.21 -13.73 -26.46
N PRO A 161 5.74 -13.32 -27.64
CA PRO A 161 5.30 -11.94 -27.85
C PRO A 161 3.92 -11.68 -27.26
N PHE A 162 3.74 -10.51 -26.67
CA PHE A 162 2.45 -9.97 -26.24
C PHE A 162 2.16 -8.70 -27.03
N LYS A 163 1.75 -8.86 -28.28
CA LYS A 163 1.46 -7.76 -29.20
C LYS A 163 0.26 -8.05 -30.09
N LYS A 164 -0.38 -7.00 -30.57
CA LYS A 164 -1.50 -7.09 -31.48
C LYS A 164 -1.08 -7.77 -32.79
N THR A 165 -1.83 -8.77 -33.18
CA THR A 165 -1.72 -9.46 -34.46
C THR A 165 -3.11 -9.58 -35.12
N ALA A 166 -3.16 -10.02 -36.39
CA ALA A 166 -4.42 -10.29 -37.06
C ALA A 166 -5.23 -11.41 -36.35
N ALA A 167 -4.52 -12.43 -35.83
CA ALA A 167 -5.13 -13.54 -35.09
C ALA A 167 -5.49 -13.17 -33.64
N SER A 168 -4.82 -12.19 -33.06
CA SER A 168 -4.98 -11.76 -31.67
C SER A 168 -5.09 -10.24 -31.57
N PRO A 169 -6.22 -9.65 -31.99
CA PRO A 169 -6.34 -8.19 -32.10
C PRO A 169 -6.43 -7.48 -30.75
N ASN A 170 -6.65 -8.22 -29.65
CA ASN A 170 -6.79 -7.68 -28.29
C ASN A 170 -5.51 -7.74 -27.46
N LEU A 171 -4.43 -8.38 -27.97
CA LEU A 171 -3.15 -8.39 -27.28
C LEU A 171 -2.40 -7.05 -27.45
N GLY A 172 -1.41 -6.80 -26.57
CA GLY A 172 -0.57 -5.63 -26.61
C GLY A 172 -1.15 -4.38 -25.93
N ALA A 173 -2.23 -4.52 -25.16
CA ALA A 173 -2.81 -3.43 -24.38
C ALA A 173 -2.84 -3.81 -22.87
N PRO A 174 -2.53 -2.85 -21.96
CA PRO A 174 -2.12 -1.47 -22.19
C PRO A 174 -0.66 -1.31 -22.64
N VAL A 175 0.14 -2.37 -22.54
CA VAL A 175 1.57 -2.40 -22.92
C VAL A 175 1.82 -3.63 -23.77
N SER A 176 2.63 -3.49 -24.80
CA SER A 176 3.10 -4.59 -25.65
C SER A 176 4.53 -4.99 -25.27
N SER A 177 4.87 -6.26 -25.50
CA SER A 177 6.24 -6.77 -25.37
C SER A 177 6.58 -7.69 -26.54
N GLU A 178 7.82 -7.69 -26.98
CA GLU A 178 8.34 -8.66 -27.94
C GLU A 178 8.59 -10.02 -27.28
N ASP A 179 8.84 -10.03 -25.97
CA ASP A 179 9.07 -11.23 -25.18
C ASP A 179 8.64 -11.00 -23.72
N ILE A 180 7.66 -11.77 -23.26
CA ILE A 180 7.17 -11.72 -21.88
C ILE A 180 7.84 -12.75 -20.96
N THR A 181 8.85 -13.49 -21.44
CA THR A 181 9.59 -14.44 -20.62
C THR A 181 10.55 -13.76 -19.65
N GLY A 182 10.91 -14.47 -18.60
CA GLY A 182 11.67 -13.91 -17.50
C GLY A 182 10.81 -13.02 -16.59
N GLY A 183 11.39 -12.65 -15.46
CA GLY A 183 10.81 -11.72 -14.50
C GLY A 183 11.74 -10.53 -14.26
N PRO A 184 11.59 -9.80 -13.16
CA PRO A 184 12.52 -8.73 -12.82
C PRO A 184 13.95 -9.24 -12.60
N GLY A 185 14.10 -10.51 -12.20
CA GLY A 185 15.40 -11.09 -11.88
C GLY A 185 16.06 -10.40 -10.68
N TYR A 186 17.29 -10.81 -10.37
CA TYR A 186 18.05 -10.18 -9.27
C TYR A 186 18.46 -8.73 -9.59
N VAL A 187 18.65 -8.41 -10.87
CA VAL A 187 18.92 -7.04 -11.30
C VAL A 187 17.74 -6.12 -11.00
N GLY A 188 16.53 -6.58 -11.29
CA GLY A 188 15.31 -5.83 -10.97
C GLY A 188 15.05 -5.73 -9.46
N LEU A 189 15.37 -6.79 -8.70
CA LEU A 189 15.28 -6.73 -7.24
C LEU A 189 16.20 -5.66 -6.67
N GLU A 190 17.44 -5.59 -7.16
CA GLU A 190 18.38 -4.55 -6.73
C GLU A 190 17.91 -3.16 -7.15
N ALA A 191 17.34 -3.03 -8.35
CA ALA A 191 16.76 -1.76 -8.79
C ALA A 191 15.59 -1.31 -7.91
N LEU A 192 14.72 -2.23 -7.48
CA LEU A 192 13.65 -1.94 -6.51
C LEU A 192 14.24 -1.57 -5.13
N ARG A 193 15.27 -2.28 -4.67
CA ARG A 193 15.94 -1.97 -3.41
C ARG A 193 16.57 -0.57 -3.45
N GLN A 194 17.26 -0.24 -4.55
CA GLN A 194 17.83 1.09 -4.76
C GLN A 194 16.74 2.17 -4.80
N PHE A 195 15.62 1.92 -5.51
CA PHE A 195 14.47 2.82 -5.54
C PHE A 195 14.00 3.21 -4.12
N VAL A 196 13.88 2.22 -3.22
CA VAL A 196 13.48 2.49 -1.83
C VAL A 196 14.61 3.23 -1.10
N THR A 197 15.85 2.80 -1.25
CA THR A 197 17.01 3.44 -0.61
C THR A 197 17.11 4.93 -0.96
N ASP A 198 16.74 5.30 -2.18
CA ASP A 198 16.72 6.68 -2.71
C ASP A 198 15.43 7.46 -2.35
N GLY A 199 14.65 6.97 -1.40
CA GLY A 199 13.45 7.67 -0.89
C GLY A 199 12.15 7.31 -1.61
N GLY A 200 12.08 6.20 -2.32
CA GLY A 200 10.83 5.63 -2.83
C GLY A 200 10.05 4.88 -1.76
N VAL A 201 8.75 4.76 -1.95
CA VAL A 201 7.88 3.93 -1.09
C VAL A 201 7.41 2.72 -1.89
N PHE A 202 7.73 1.52 -1.40
CA PHE A 202 7.35 0.26 -2.03
C PHE A 202 6.24 -0.43 -1.23
N LEU A 203 5.05 -0.47 -1.80
CA LEU A 203 3.84 -1.04 -1.19
C LEU A 203 3.61 -2.44 -1.77
N THR A 204 3.69 -3.47 -0.93
CA THR A 204 3.50 -4.86 -1.35
C THR A 204 2.25 -5.44 -0.72
N LEU A 205 1.41 -6.09 -1.53
CA LEU A 205 0.08 -6.53 -1.17
C LEU A 205 -0.01 -8.05 -1.19
N GLY A 206 -0.60 -8.64 -0.16
CA GLY A 206 -0.87 -10.07 -0.11
C GLY A 206 0.34 -10.94 -0.39
N GLY A 207 0.24 -11.86 -1.36
CA GLY A 207 1.34 -12.72 -1.79
C GLY A 207 2.55 -11.99 -2.35
N GLY A 208 2.36 -10.76 -2.87
CA GLY A 208 3.46 -9.90 -3.31
C GLY A 208 4.42 -9.51 -2.18
N SER A 209 3.94 -9.52 -0.92
CA SER A 209 4.78 -9.21 0.23
C SER A 209 5.91 -10.24 0.46
N SER A 210 5.81 -11.45 -0.09
CA SER A 210 6.91 -12.42 -0.03
C SER A 210 8.17 -11.93 -0.78
N LEU A 211 8.02 -11.09 -1.81
CA LEU A 211 9.16 -10.52 -2.51
C LEU A 211 10.08 -9.72 -1.56
N VAL A 212 9.50 -9.00 -0.61
CA VAL A 212 10.27 -8.17 0.33
C VAL A 212 10.58 -8.90 1.63
N LEU A 213 9.66 -9.73 2.14
CA LEU A 213 9.83 -10.41 3.42
C LEU A 213 10.73 -11.64 3.32
N ASP A 214 10.67 -12.39 2.21
CA ASP A 214 11.50 -13.58 1.95
C ASP A 214 12.65 -13.27 0.97
N GLY A 215 12.50 -12.26 0.12
CA GLY A 215 13.44 -11.91 -0.96
C GLY A 215 14.65 -11.07 -0.54
N GLY A 216 14.82 -10.81 0.77
CA GLY A 216 16.02 -10.18 1.30
C GLY A 216 16.04 -8.65 1.30
N PHE A 217 14.92 -7.96 1.06
CA PHE A 217 14.82 -6.51 1.21
C PHE A 217 14.90 -6.07 2.67
N VAL A 218 14.25 -6.83 3.53
CA VAL A 218 14.19 -6.57 4.97
C VAL A 218 14.83 -7.70 5.75
N ARG A 219 15.31 -7.41 6.93
CA ARG A 219 16.00 -8.37 7.80
C ARG A 219 15.13 -8.74 9.00
N GLY A 220 15.45 -9.86 9.64
CA GLY A 220 14.77 -10.30 10.85
C GLY A 220 13.40 -10.94 10.64
N MET A 221 12.97 -11.14 9.38
CA MET A 221 11.71 -11.82 9.05
C MET A 221 11.92 -13.30 8.76
N ARG A 222 10.94 -14.12 9.14
CA ARG A 222 10.82 -15.51 8.72
C ARG A 222 9.36 -15.93 8.60
N ARG A 223 9.09 -16.92 7.78
CA ARG A 223 7.79 -17.62 7.78
C ARG A 223 7.62 -18.35 9.10
N ALA A 224 6.41 -18.29 9.67
CA ALA A 224 6.11 -19.02 10.89
C ALA A 224 6.12 -20.52 10.61
N PRO A 225 6.90 -21.33 11.36
CA PRO A 225 7.01 -22.77 11.10
C PRO A 225 5.68 -23.52 11.31
N ASP A 226 4.86 -23.04 12.26
CA ASP A 226 3.53 -23.57 12.56
C ASP A 226 2.40 -22.82 11.86
N GLY A 227 2.74 -21.97 10.92
CA GLY A 227 1.87 -20.96 10.37
C GLY A 227 0.93 -21.45 9.28
N THR A 228 0.14 -22.51 9.54
CA THR A 228 -0.96 -22.92 8.67
C THR A 228 -2.26 -22.31 9.12
N ALA A 229 -2.57 -21.12 8.62
CA ALA A 229 -3.88 -20.54 8.73
C ALA A 229 -4.61 -20.68 7.38
N PHE A 230 -5.73 -21.38 7.38
CA PHE A 230 -6.57 -21.50 6.20
C PHE A 230 -7.68 -20.47 6.24
N THR A 231 -7.59 -19.49 5.34
CA THR A 231 -8.53 -18.36 5.19
C THR A 231 -9.01 -18.29 3.75
N PRO A 232 -10.06 -19.04 3.36
CA PRO A 232 -10.49 -19.16 1.96
C PRO A 232 -11.21 -17.90 1.42
N GLY A 233 -11.19 -16.81 2.15
CA GLY A 233 -11.90 -15.57 1.96
C GLY A 233 -12.61 -15.22 3.26
N THR A 234 -11.91 -14.58 4.15
CA THR A 234 -12.33 -14.39 5.54
C THR A 234 -12.07 -12.95 5.96
N GLU A 235 -13.06 -12.33 6.56
CA GLU A 235 -12.94 -11.02 7.19
C GLU A 235 -12.35 -11.21 8.59
N LEU A 236 -11.16 -10.68 8.81
CA LEU A 236 -10.39 -10.86 10.04
C LEU A 236 -10.08 -9.53 10.71
N ARG A 237 -10.14 -9.53 12.02
CA ARG A 237 -9.86 -8.36 12.86
C ARG A 237 -8.37 -8.06 12.92
N LEU A 238 -8.04 -6.77 12.88
CA LEU A 238 -6.70 -6.23 13.09
C LEU A 238 -6.63 -5.46 14.40
N ARG A 239 -5.47 -5.55 15.06
CA ARG A 239 -5.08 -4.71 16.19
C ARG A 239 -4.06 -3.68 15.74
N ASN A 240 -4.33 -2.41 16.03
CA ASN A 240 -3.38 -1.32 15.82
C ASN A 240 -2.25 -1.41 16.86
N GLU A 241 -1.02 -1.57 16.40
CA GLU A 241 0.18 -1.64 17.26
C GLU A 241 0.95 -0.31 17.30
N ARG A 242 0.67 0.60 16.35
CA ARG A 242 1.30 1.93 16.25
C ARG A 242 0.24 3.03 16.09
N PRO A 243 -0.42 3.43 17.20
CA PRO A 243 -1.35 4.56 17.16
C PRO A 243 -0.67 5.81 16.57
N GLY A 244 -1.34 6.50 15.67
CA GLY A 244 -0.79 7.66 14.96
C GLY A 244 -0.02 7.34 13.68
N HIS A 245 0.24 6.06 13.36
CA HIS A 245 0.85 5.72 12.09
C HIS A 245 -0.08 6.09 10.91
N PRO A 246 0.41 6.80 9.86
CA PRO A 246 -0.43 7.33 8.79
C PRO A 246 -1.27 6.27 8.08
N VAL A 247 -0.77 5.05 7.94
CA VAL A 247 -1.51 3.93 7.32
C VAL A 247 -2.84 3.65 8.04
N TRP A 248 -2.95 4.03 9.33
CA TRP A 248 -4.15 3.79 10.15
C TRP A 248 -5.13 4.98 10.19
N TYR A 249 -4.84 6.10 9.52
CA TYR A 249 -5.73 7.27 9.50
C TYR A 249 -7.13 6.92 8.97
N GLY A 250 -8.16 7.45 9.63
CA GLY A 250 -9.56 7.21 9.31
C GLY A 250 -10.14 5.90 9.84
N TYR A 251 -9.32 5.05 10.48
CA TYR A 251 -9.80 3.85 11.19
C TYR A 251 -9.91 4.10 12.69
N GLY A 252 -10.79 3.33 13.34
CA GLY A 252 -10.95 3.34 14.80
C GLY A 252 -9.82 2.61 15.53
N ALA A 253 -10.08 2.23 16.77
CA ALA A 253 -9.12 1.47 17.59
C ALA A 253 -8.84 0.07 17.03
N ASP A 254 -9.81 -0.51 16.33
CA ASP A 254 -9.73 -1.78 15.61
C ASP A 254 -10.30 -1.62 14.20
N ALA A 255 -9.89 -2.50 13.31
CA ALA A 255 -10.41 -2.62 11.96
C ALA A 255 -10.52 -4.10 11.61
N SER A 256 -11.23 -4.41 10.53
CA SER A 256 -11.22 -5.75 9.94
C SER A 256 -10.86 -5.64 8.47
N VAL A 257 -10.26 -6.70 7.92
CA VAL A 257 -9.82 -6.77 6.53
C VAL A 257 -10.05 -8.15 5.94
N PHE A 258 -10.21 -8.17 4.64
CA PHE A 258 -10.40 -9.39 3.89
C PHE A 258 -9.06 -10.09 3.61
N ARG A 259 -8.93 -11.35 4.05
CA ARG A 259 -7.75 -12.18 3.84
C ARG A 259 -8.09 -13.44 3.05
N ILE A 260 -7.30 -13.71 2.01
CA ILE A 260 -7.20 -15.01 1.36
C ILE A 260 -5.88 -15.66 1.81
N ASN A 261 -5.78 -16.99 1.69
CA ASN A 261 -4.60 -17.75 2.04
C ASN A 261 -3.30 -17.06 1.63
N GLN A 262 -2.51 -16.70 2.62
CA GLN A 262 -1.19 -16.07 2.49
C GLN A 262 -0.23 -16.76 3.47
N HIS A 263 1.07 -16.62 3.24
CA HIS A 263 2.05 -17.06 4.23
C HIS A 263 1.82 -16.32 5.56
N VAL A 264 2.08 -17.03 6.64
CA VAL A 264 2.09 -16.44 7.98
C VAL A 264 3.55 -16.17 8.34
N TYR A 265 3.80 -14.99 8.87
CA TYR A 265 5.13 -14.57 9.28
C TYR A 265 5.21 -14.43 10.80
N ASP A 266 6.38 -14.73 11.36
CA ASP A 266 6.70 -14.41 12.74
C ASP A 266 6.86 -12.89 12.92
N LEU A 267 6.77 -12.43 14.16
CA LEU A 267 7.17 -11.07 14.48
C LEU A 267 8.64 -10.86 14.11
N PRO A 268 9.01 -9.69 13.60
CA PRO A 268 10.40 -9.38 13.29
C PRO A 268 11.29 -9.53 14.52
N VAL A 269 12.55 -9.92 14.32
CA VAL A 269 13.56 -9.95 15.36
C VAL A 269 14.65 -8.91 15.13
N ARG A 270 15.25 -8.43 16.19
CA ARG A 270 16.37 -7.48 16.12
C ARG A 270 17.63 -8.20 15.62
N TRP A 271 17.83 -8.19 14.32
CA TRP A 271 18.99 -8.78 13.66
C TRP A 271 20.31 -8.13 14.07
N ASP A 272 20.30 -6.84 14.41
CA ASP A 272 21.45 -6.04 14.84
C ASP A 272 21.96 -6.39 16.24
N THR A 273 21.18 -7.16 17.01
CA THR A 273 21.54 -7.63 18.36
C THR A 273 21.73 -9.16 18.41
N MET A 274 21.63 -9.83 17.27
CA MET A 274 21.81 -11.28 17.21
C MET A 274 23.26 -11.65 17.44
N ALA A 275 23.50 -12.66 18.32
CA ALA A 275 24.80 -13.30 18.41
C ALA A 275 25.16 -13.93 17.07
N TYR A 276 26.47 -14.10 16.81
CA TYR A 276 26.97 -14.73 15.60
C TYR A 276 26.40 -16.16 15.45
N CYS A 277 25.36 -16.26 14.66
CA CYS A 277 24.71 -17.51 14.34
C CYS A 277 24.18 -17.45 12.91
N THR A 278 24.69 -18.31 12.06
CA THR A 278 24.34 -18.34 10.63
C THR A 278 22.98 -18.97 10.34
N SER A 279 22.38 -19.67 11.31
CA SER A 279 21.13 -20.42 11.14
C SER A 279 20.01 -20.03 12.10
N CYS A 280 20.27 -19.12 13.06
CA CYS A 280 19.26 -18.74 14.03
C CYS A 280 18.71 -17.33 13.77
N LEU A 281 17.39 -17.25 13.77
CA LEU A 281 16.64 -15.99 13.90
C LEU A 281 16.10 -15.90 15.33
N GLU A 282 16.99 -16.16 16.31
CA GLU A 282 16.69 -16.05 17.73
C GLU A 282 17.21 -14.71 18.22
N GLY A 283 16.35 -13.84 18.61
CA GLY A 283 16.67 -12.52 19.14
C GLY A 283 15.44 -11.86 19.73
N PRO A 284 15.60 -10.73 20.41
CA PRO A 284 14.47 -10.01 20.93
C PRO A 284 13.57 -9.55 19.78
N VAL A 285 12.26 -9.64 20.00
CA VAL A 285 11.26 -9.17 19.02
C VAL A 285 11.45 -7.68 18.76
N ASP A 286 11.48 -7.30 17.49
CA ASP A 286 11.49 -5.93 17.03
C ASP A 286 10.09 -5.47 16.65
N ARG A 287 9.45 -4.71 17.53
CA ARG A 287 8.10 -4.20 17.25
C ARG A 287 8.08 -2.90 16.46
N ARG A 288 9.23 -2.29 16.20
CA ARG A 288 9.32 -1.00 15.47
C ARG A 288 8.68 -1.07 14.08
N PRO A 289 8.87 -2.15 13.28
CA PRO A 289 8.23 -2.26 11.97
C PRO A 289 6.75 -2.65 12.04
N VAL A 290 6.24 -3.12 13.18
CA VAL A 290 4.88 -3.66 13.27
C VAL A 290 3.87 -2.54 13.38
N VAL A 291 3.08 -2.34 12.34
CA VAL A 291 1.97 -1.35 12.32
C VAL A 291 0.68 -1.99 12.84
N ALA A 292 0.41 -3.22 12.42
CA ALA A 292 -0.77 -3.96 12.88
C ALA A 292 -0.47 -5.46 12.99
N THR A 293 -1.18 -6.11 13.91
CA THR A 293 -1.19 -7.57 14.07
C THR A 293 -2.59 -8.14 13.85
N TRP A 294 -2.66 -9.44 13.54
CA TRP A 294 -3.93 -10.15 13.50
C TRP A 294 -4.49 -10.32 14.90
N GLY A 295 -5.82 -10.21 15.02
CA GLY A 295 -6.54 -10.28 16.29
C GLY A 295 -7.04 -8.91 16.75
N GLY A 296 -7.59 -8.85 17.98
CA GLY A 296 -8.15 -7.63 18.55
C GLY A 296 -9.05 -7.93 19.72
N PRO A 297 -9.78 -6.95 20.22
CA PRO A 297 -10.81 -7.19 21.23
C PRO A 297 -11.97 -7.98 20.60
N GLY A 298 -12.21 -9.19 21.08
CA GLY A 298 -13.26 -10.09 20.58
C GLY A 298 -12.74 -11.14 19.58
N PRO A 299 -13.65 -11.89 18.94
CA PRO A 299 -13.30 -12.94 17.99
C PRO A 299 -12.48 -12.40 16.82
N MET A 300 -11.45 -13.13 16.39
CA MET A 300 -10.63 -12.75 15.24
C MET A 300 -11.46 -12.75 13.93
N VAL A 301 -12.31 -13.76 13.76
CA VAL A 301 -13.17 -13.89 12.58
C VAL A 301 -14.39 -12.99 12.74
N VAL A 302 -14.54 -12.04 11.84
CA VAL A 302 -15.71 -11.16 11.73
C VAL A 302 -16.76 -11.79 10.81
N SER A 303 -16.32 -12.38 9.70
CA SER A 303 -17.17 -13.05 8.73
C SER A 303 -16.39 -14.10 7.95
N GLY A 304 -17.09 -15.12 7.44
CA GLY A 304 -16.49 -16.23 6.71
C GLY A 304 -16.00 -17.35 7.62
N GLY A 305 -15.18 -18.23 7.07
CA GLY A 305 -14.64 -19.41 7.76
C GLY A 305 -13.13 -19.39 7.85
N MET A 306 -12.59 -19.93 8.95
CA MET A 306 -11.14 -20.04 9.18
C MET A 306 -10.78 -21.34 9.88
N ARG A 307 -9.57 -21.83 9.63
CA ARG A 307 -8.90 -22.87 10.43
C ARG A 307 -7.50 -22.39 10.80
N GLY A 308 -7.00 -22.79 11.98
CA GLY A 308 -5.68 -22.40 12.44
C GLY A 308 -5.60 -20.96 12.97
N GLU A 309 -6.63 -20.49 13.64
CA GLU A 309 -6.70 -19.13 14.22
C GLU A 309 -5.50 -18.82 15.12
N LYS A 310 -5.11 -19.77 15.99
CA LYS A 310 -3.95 -19.64 16.89
C LYS A 310 -2.62 -19.39 16.15
N ALA A 311 -2.50 -19.89 14.93
CA ALA A 311 -1.28 -19.69 14.14
C ALA A 311 -1.19 -18.26 13.59
N LEU A 312 -2.30 -17.54 13.55
CA LEU A 312 -2.37 -16.17 13.02
C LEU A 312 -2.40 -15.11 14.13
N ASP A 313 -2.96 -15.43 15.29
CA ASP A 313 -3.13 -14.49 16.39
C ASP A 313 -1.81 -13.85 16.84
N GLY A 314 -1.82 -12.51 16.93
CA GLY A 314 -0.64 -11.70 17.28
C GLY A 314 0.47 -11.65 16.23
N ARG A 315 0.31 -12.32 15.08
CA ARG A 315 1.27 -12.25 13.96
C ARG A 315 1.11 -10.95 13.17
N PRO A 316 2.16 -10.47 12.48
CA PRO A 316 2.10 -9.21 11.76
C PRO A 316 1.12 -9.29 10.57
N ALA A 317 0.30 -8.25 10.46
CA ALA A 317 -0.63 -8.03 9.35
C ALA A 317 -0.19 -6.88 8.45
N ILE A 318 0.35 -5.82 9.05
CA ILE A 318 0.94 -4.67 8.35
C ILE A 318 2.30 -4.38 8.96
N LEU A 319 3.30 -4.30 8.10
CA LEU A 319 4.68 -4.00 8.46
C LEU A 319 5.17 -2.77 7.70
N ASP A 320 5.91 -1.91 8.36
CA ASP A 320 6.58 -0.75 7.78
C ASP A 320 8.07 -0.77 8.14
N PHE A 321 8.92 -0.99 7.14
CA PHE A 321 10.36 -1.05 7.26
C PHE A 321 11.00 0.17 6.61
N PRO A 322 11.69 1.04 7.37
CA PRO A 322 12.56 2.04 6.76
C PRO A 322 13.74 1.35 6.08
N LEU A 323 14.08 1.80 4.87
CA LEU A 323 15.21 1.33 4.10
C LEU A 323 15.86 2.50 3.36
N GLY A 324 17.02 2.94 3.82
CA GLY A 324 17.64 4.17 3.33
C GLY A 324 16.77 5.39 3.65
N ALA A 325 16.45 6.17 2.64
CA ALA A 325 15.57 7.33 2.76
C ALA A 325 14.08 7.01 2.46
N GLY A 326 13.73 5.77 2.16
CA GLY A 326 12.37 5.34 1.82
C GLY A 326 11.84 4.24 2.73
N HIS A 327 10.70 3.67 2.35
CA HIS A 327 9.97 2.68 3.13
C HIS A 327 9.47 1.51 2.29
N VAL A 328 9.50 0.32 2.88
CA VAL A 328 8.78 -0.87 2.41
C VAL A 328 7.59 -1.08 3.33
N ILE A 329 6.37 -0.99 2.79
CA ILE A 329 5.16 -1.33 3.54
C ILE A 329 4.59 -2.62 2.99
N ALA A 330 4.53 -3.65 3.84
CA ALA A 330 4.06 -4.97 3.48
C ALA A 330 2.72 -5.29 4.16
N TYR A 331 1.71 -5.57 3.34
CA TYR A 331 0.37 -5.99 3.78
C TYR A 331 0.24 -7.50 3.65
N ASN A 332 -0.03 -8.21 4.75
CA ASN A 332 -0.32 -9.66 4.75
C ASN A 332 -1.80 -9.93 4.43
N PHE A 333 -2.39 -9.11 3.59
CA PHE A 333 -3.74 -9.23 3.03
C PHE A 333 -3.82 -8.44 1.72
N SER A 334 -4.93 -8.55 1.01
CA SER A 334 -5.18 -7.78 -0.19
C SER A 334 -6.13 -6.63 0.11
N PRO A 335 -5.64 -5.38 0.25
CA PRO A 335 -6.52 -4.22 0.44
C PRO A 335 -7.52 -4.03 -0.70
N ILE A 336 -7.18 -4.54 -1.89
CA ILE A 336 -8.08 -4.50 -3.05
C ILE A 336 -8.27 -5.92 -3.57
N HIS A 337 -9.34 -6.59 -3.11
CA HIS A 337 -9.72 -7.90 -3.60
C HIS A 337 -11.00 -7.79 -4.44
N ARG A 338 -10.87 -7.85 -5.77
CA ARG A 338 -12.00 -7.81 -6.72
C ARG A 338 -12.95 -6.61 -6.52
N ASP A 339 -12.44 -5.51 -5.98
CA ASP A 339 -13.21 -4.31 -5.63
C ASP A 339 -14.37 -4.57 -4.65
N MET A 340 -14.30 -5.63 -3.86
CA MET A 340 -15.38 -6.03 -2.94
C MET A 340 -15.19 -5.49 -1.51
N ASN A 341 -13.95 -5.40 -1.04
CA ASN A 341 -13.59 -5.00 0.33
C ASN A 341 -13.19 -3.52 0.40
N ARG A 342 -14.12 -2.64 0.06
CA ARG A 342 -13.80 -1.20 -0.12
C ARG A 342 -13.32 -0.50 1.16
N SER A 343 -13.73 -0.98 2.33
CA SER A 343 -13.21 -0.51 3.61
C SER A 343 -11.69 -0.66 3.72
N ASP A 344 -11.12 -1.70 3.09
CA ASP A 344 -9.70 -2.00 3.18
C ASP A 344 -8.85 -1.10 2.28
N HIS A 345 -9.45 -0.52 1.22
CA HIS A 345 -8.75 0.35 0.27
C HIS A 345 -8.02 1.49 0.96
N ARG A 346 -8.59 2.00 2.05
CA ARG A 346 -8.01 3.11 2.80
C ARG A 346 -6.62 2.79 3.39
N PHE A 347 -6.31 1.54 3.73
CA PHE A 347 -4.97 1.16 4.17
C PHE A 347 -3.93 1.45 3.07
N LEU A 348 -4.27 1.15 1.81
CA LEU A 348 -3.41 1.44 0.67
C LEU A 348 -3.41 2.94 0.34
N TRP A 349 -4.59 3.58 0.31
CA TRP A 349 -4.70 5.01 0.04
C TRP A 349 -3.94 5.85 1.05
N ASN A 350 -3.97 5.49 2.31
CA ASN A 350 -3.24 6.17 3.37
C ASN A 350 -1.73 6.13 3.15
N ALA A 351 -1.17 4.99 2.77
CA ALA A 351 0.25 4.89 2.44
C ALA A 351 0.61 5.76 1.22
N ILE A 352 -0.24 5.78 0.18
CA ILE A 352 -0.04 6.61 -1.01
C ILE A 352 -0.15 8.10 -0.68
N LEU A 353 -1.15 8.51 0.10
CA LEU A 353 -1.38 9.93 0.45
C LEU A 353 -0.30 10.50 1.36
N ASN A 354 0.30 9.67 2.21
CA ASN A 354 1.29 10.07 3.20
C ASN A 354 2.74 9.66 2.80
N TRP A 355 2.97 9.30 1.56
CA TRP A 355 4.26 8.78 1.11
C TRP A 355 5.45 9.69 1.42
N ALA A 356 5.30 11.00 1.21
CA ALA A 356 6.37 11.96 1.44
C ALA A 356 6.65 12.20 2.93
N PHE A 357 5.70 11.90 3.79
CA PHE A 357 5.86 11.95 5.24
C PHE A 357 6.51 10.66 5.78
N LEU A 358 6.08 9.51 5.24
CA LEU A 358 6.69 8.21 5.56
C LEU A 358 8.16 8.15 5.16
N ALA A 359 8.52 8.71 3.99
CA ALA A 359 9.89 8.75 3.48
C ALA A 359 10.80 9.81 4.15
N LYS A 360 10.42 10.35 5.29
CA LYS A 360 11.31 11.19 6.10
C LYS A 360 12.03 10.30 7.10
N PRO A 361 13.38 10.41 7.20
CA PRO A 361 14.18 9.65 8.15
C PRO A 361 13.86 10.00 9.61
#